data_b27a1e038477842176d5e5e1043c736c
#
_entry.id   b27a1e038477842176d5e5e1043c736c
#
_cell.length_a   1.000
_cell.length_b   1.000
_cell.length_c   1.000
_cell.angle_alpha   90.00
_cell.angle_beta   90.00
_cell.angle_gamma   90.00
#
_symmetry.space_group_name_H-M   'P 1'
#
loop_
_entity.id
_entity.type
_entity.pdbx_description
1 polymer ?
#
loop_
_entity_poly.entity_id
_entity_poly.type
_entity_poly.pdbx_seq_one_letter_code
_entity_poly.pdbx_strand_id
1 'polypeptide(L)'
;MEIGTVVTLITAQGEIVGRLEAYDDHYITLSRPLITSELAVIDESVAENFFASGISVTGEKYPESLFFSLTMVLAITATEKSFAEKWAATAHDWII
;
A
#
# COMPACT_ATOMS: atom_id res chain seq x y z
N MET A 1 11.47 -11.12 -4.85
CA MET A 1 11.10 -9.74 -5.18
C MET A 1 12.18 -8.79 -4.67
N GLU A 2 12.59 -7.84 -5.48
CA GLU A 2 13.70 -6.96 -5.12
C GLU A 2 13.29 -5.85 -4.18
N ILE A 3 14.16 -5.54 -3.22
CA ILE A 3 14.01 -4.36 -2.36
C ILE A 3 13.97 -3.11 -3.25
N GLY A 4 13.06 -2.19 -2.95
CA GLY A 4 12.83 -0.99 -3.75
C GLY A 4 11.68 -1.10 -4.74
N THR A 5 11.19 -2.33 -4.99
CA THR A 5 10.05 -2.54 -5.88
C THR A 5 8.76 -2.07 -5.20
N VAL A 6 7.88 -1.41 -5.94
CA VAL A 6 6.54 -1.11 -5.46
C VAL A 6 5.71 -2.38 -5.55
N VAL A 7 5.20 -2.84 -4.42
CA VAL A 7 4.48 -4.11 -4.31
C VAL A 7 3.08 -3.90 -3.79
N THR A 8 2.21 -4.85 -4.11
CA THR A 8 0.84 -4.90 -3.61
C THR A 8 0.70 -6.11 -2.70
N LEU A 9 0.26 -5.87 -1.47
CA LEU A 9 -0.12 -6.91 -0.52
C LEU A 9 -1.62 -7.09 -0.60
N ILE A 10 -2.06 -8.30 -0.90
CA ILE A 10 -3.48 -8.63 -0.94
C ILE A 10 -3.87 -9.17 0.42
N THR A 11 -4.78 -8.48 1.10
CA THR A 11 -5.25 -8.86 2.43
C THR A 11 -6.78 -8.97 2.46
N ALA A 12 -7.32 -9.51 3.54
CA ALA A 12 -8.78 -9.63 3.70
C ALA A 12 -9.49 -8.28 3.77
N GLN A 13 -8.80 -7.20 4.17
CA GLN A 13 -9.38 -5.87 4.29
C GLN A 13 -9.13 -4.98 3.08
N GLY A 14 -8.41 -5.47 2.08
CA GLY A 14 -8.11 -4.70 0.88
C GLY A 14 -6.67 -4.90 0.44
N GLU A 15 -6.25 -4.10 -0.52
CA GLU A 15 -4.91 -4.16 -1.08
C GLU A 15 -4.07 -3.01 -0.56
N ILE A 16 -2.86 -3.32 -0.14
CA ILE A 16 -1.92 -2.35 0.40
C ILE A 16 -0.77 -2.22 -0.59
N VAL A 17 -0.50 -0.99 -1.00
CA VAL A 17 0.57 -0.69 -1.96
C VAL A 17 1.65 0.11 -1.26
N GLY A 18 2.90 -0.27 -1.47
CA GLY A 18 4.03 0.44 -0.91
C GLY A 18 5.34 -0.04 -1.52
N ARG A 19 6.42 0.65 -1.19
CA ARG A 19 7.74 0.24 -1.66
C ARG A 19 8.34 -0.77 -0.69
N LEU A 20 8.81 -1.88 -1.22
CA LEU A 20 9.41 -2.93 -0.41
C LEU A 20 10.73 -2.47 0.18
N GLU A 21 10.82 -2.41 1.51
CA GLU A 21 12.05 -2.05 2.24
C GLU A 21 12.80 -3.27 2.75
N ALA A 22 12.07 -4.22 3.32
CA ALA A 22 12.66 -5.41 3.93
C ALA A 22 11.63 -6.51 4.06
N TYR A 23 12.07 -7.75 4.17
CA TYR A 23 11.19 -8.86 4.50
C TYR A 23 12.01 -10.00 5.11
N ASP A 24 11.33 -10.80 5.91
CA ASP A 24 11.89 -12.03 6.45
C ASP A 24 10.79 -13.11 6.45
N ASP A 25 10.97 -14.19 7.23
CA ASP A 25 10.00 -15.28 7.27
C ASP A 25 8.68 -14.91 7.97
N HIS A 26 8.64 -13.81 8.70
CA HIS A 26 7.50 -13.42 9.53
C HIS A 26 6.87 -12.09 9.14
N TYR A 27 7.65 -11.16 8.64
CA TYR A 27 7.21 -9.78 8.39
C TYR A 27 7.65 -9.27 7.04
N ILE A 28 6.87 -8.34 6.52
CA ILE A 28 7.24 -7.55 5.34
C ILE A 28 7.10 -6.07 5.69
N THR A 29 8.11 -5.27 5.37
CA THR A 29 8.14 -3.85 5.67
C THR A 29 7.99 -3.06 4.38
N LEU A 30 7.02 -2.14 4.37
CA LEU A 30 6.78 -1.26 3.24
C LEU A 30 7.03 0.20 3.62
N SER A 31 7.63 0.93 2.70
CA SER A 31 7.75 2.39 2.76
C SER A 31 6.45 2.99 2.24
N ARG A 32 5.89 3.92 3.01
CA ARG A 32 4.70 4.70 2.67
C ARG A 32 3.52 3.85 2.18
N PRO A 33 3.09 2.88 2.99
CA PRO A 33 1.99 2.01 2.58
C PRO A 33 0.67 2.78 2.49
N LEU A 34 -0.08 2.52 1.43
CA LEU A 34 -1.43 3.04 1.22
C LEU A 34 -2.38 1.87 1.04
N ILE A 35 -3.56 1.97 1.62
CA ILE A 35 -4.61 0.97 1.42
C ILE A 35 -5.63 1.49 0.42
N THR A 36 -6.12 0.61 -0.46
CA THR A 36 -7.14 0.97 -1.45
C THR A 36 -8.44 1.35 -0.74
N SER A 37 -9.13 2.36 -1.29
CA SER A 37 -10.44 2.73 -0.75
C SER A 37 -11.51 1.76 -1.23
N GLU A 38 -12.57 1.59 -0.42
CA GLU A 38 -13.70 0.74 -0.80
C GLU A 38 -14.40 1.26 -2.06
N LEU A 39 -14.42 2.58 -2.26
CA LEU A 39 -15.02 3.19 -3.43
C LEU A 39 -14.28 2.84 -4.71
N ALA A 40 -12.96 2.74 -4.65
CA ALA A 40 -12.14 2.38 -5.81
C ALA A 40 -12.37 0.93 -6.24
N VAL A 41 -12.69 0.05 -5.29
CA VAL A 41 -12.99 -1.35 -5.59
C VAL A 41 -14.34 -1.49 -6.29
N ILE A 42 -15.29 -0.60 -5.99
CA ILE A 42 -16.64 -0.63 -6.56
C ILE A 42 -16.67 0.06 -7.93
N ASP A 43 -15.96 1.16 -8.09
CA ASP A 43 -16.00 1.95 -9.33
C ASP A 43 -14.65 2.60 -9.62
N GLU A 44 -13.91 2.04 -10.56
CA GLU A 44 -12.61 2.55 -10.99
C GLU A 44 -12.67 3.97 -11.57
N SER A 45 -13.86 4.42 -12.00
CA SER A 45 -14.01 5.77 -12.55
C SER A 45 -13.92 6.86 -11.48
N VAL A 46 -14.00 6.51 -10.20
CA VAL A 46 -13.82 7.44 -9.07
C VAL A 46 -12.35 7.50 -8.65
N ALA A 47 -11.46 7.52 -9.64
CA ALA A 47 -10.01 7.35 -9.45
C ALA A 47 -9.30 8.42 -8.63
N GLU A 48 -9.94 9.55 -8.37
CA GLU A 48 -9.33 10.61 -7.55
C GLU A 48 -9.10 10.16 -6.10
N ASN A 49 -9.90 9.21 -5.62
CA ASN A 49 -9.82 8.68 -4.25
C ASN A 49 -9.52 7.19 -4.25
N PHE A 50 -8.56 6.79 -5.10
CA PHE A 50 -8.19 5.38 -5.21
C PHE A 50 -7.70 4.82 -3.88
N PHE A 51 -6.90 5.59 -3.14
CA PHE A 51 -6.43 5.19 -1.83
C PHE A 51 -7.26 5.82 -0.72
N ALA A 52 -7.46 5.07 0.35
CA ALA A 52 -8.14 5.57 1.53
C ALA A 52 -7.32 6.69 2.18
N SER A 53 -7.99 7.52 2.98
CA SER A 53 -7.36 8.62 3.69
C SER A 53 -6.61 8.11 4.92
N GLY A 54 -5.46 7.53 4.70
CA GLY A 54 -4.62 6.95 5.75
C GLY A 54 -4.80 5.46 5.91
N ILE A 55 -3.86 4.82 6.57
CA ILE A 55 -3.85 3.37 6.77
C ILE A 55 -4.39 2.98 8.15
N SER A 56 -4.47 3.92 9.07
CA SER A 56 -4.93 3.68 10.43
C SER A 56 -5.90 4.77 10.88
N VAL A 57 -6.86 4.40 11.71
CA VAL A 57 -7.81 5.34 12.29
C VAL A 57 -7.25 5.99 13.55
N THR A 58 -6.58 5.21 14.39
CA THR A 58 -6.09 5.68 15.69
C THR A 58 -4.57 5.84 15.75
N GLY A 59 -3.84 5.16 14.89
CA GLY A 59 -2.39 5.30 14.77
C GLY A 59 -2.03 6.38 13.77
N GLU A 60 -0.79 6.37 13.32
CA GLU A 60 -0.35 7.27 12.25
C GLU A 60 -1.12 6.94 10.97
N LYS A 61 -1.69 7.96 10.35
CA LYS A 61 -2.43 7.77 9.10
C LYS A 61 -1.51 7.50 7.93
N TYR A 62 -0.35 8.15 7.92
CA TYR A 62 0.61 8.09 6.81
C TYR A 62 2.00 7.77 7.34
N PRO A 63 2.20 6.55 7.85
CA PRO A 63 3.52 6.17 8.36
C PRO A 63 4.53 6.12 7.22
N GLU A 64 5.75 6.55 7.49
CA GLU A 64 6.81 6.47 6.51
C GLU A 64 7.25 5.03 6.25
N SER A 65 7.16 4.20 7.27
CA SER A 65 7.49 2.79 7.19
C SER A 65 6.56 2.01 8.12
N LEU A 66 6.10 0.86 7.65
CA LEU A 66 5.24 0.00 8.45
C LEU A 66 5.52 -1.46 8.11
N PHE A 67 5.58 -2.31 9.13
CA PHE A 67 5.74 -3.74 8.89
C PHE A 67 4.42 -4.47 9.10
N PHE A 68 4.22 -5.49 8.28
CA PHE A 68 3.00 -6.30 8.28
C PHE A 68 3.36 -7.75 8.57
N SER A 69 2.56 -8.41 9.39
CA SER A 69 2.71 -9.84 9.61
C SER A 69 2.34 -10.60 8.34
N LEU A 70 3.18 -11.53 7.92
CA LEU A 70 2.90 -12.35 6.75
C LEU A 70 1.68 -13.26 6.94
N THR A 71 1.26 -13.49 8.18
CA THR A 71 0.04 -14.26 8.44
C THR A 71 -1.23 -13.54 7.98
N MET A 72 -1.17 -12.21 7.81
CA MET A 72 -2.30 -11.39 7.35
C MET A 72 -2.30 -11.17 5.84
N VAL A 73 -1.25 -11.57 5.16
CA VAL A 73 -1.08 -11.34 3.73
C VAL A 73 -1.44 -12.60 2.96
N LEU A 74 -2.46 -12.51 2.10
CA LEU A 74 -2.90 -13.63 1.28
C LEU A 74 -1.99 -13.83 0.07
N ALA A 75 -1.50 -12.75 -0.51
CA ALA A 75 -0.61 -12.80 -1.67
C ALA A 75 0.17 -11.50 -1.79
N ILE A 76 1.31 -11.58 -2.46
CA ILE A 76 2.18 -10.44 -2.75
C ILE A 76 2.47 -10.44 -4.24
N THR A 77 2.34 -9.29 -4.88
CA THR A 77 2.67 -9.14 -6.29
C THR A 77 3.33 -7.79 -6.54
N ALA A 78 4.10 -7.69 -7.61
CA ALA A 78 4.57 -6.39 -8.07
C ALA A 78 3.35 -5.56 -8.48
N THR A 79 3.36 -4.29 -8.14
CA THR A 79 2.24 -3.40 -8.46
C THR A 79 2.26 -3.09 -9.97
N GLU A 80 1.09 -3.13 -10.60
CA GLU A 80 0.95 -2.72 -11.98
C GLU A 80 1.41 -1.26 -12.13
N LYS A 81 2.09 -0.96 -13.24
CA LYS A 81 2.75 0.32 -13.45
C LYS A 81 1.85 1.53 -13.23
N SER A 82 0.64 1.50 -13.76
CA SER A 82 -0.29 2.63 -13.61
C SER A 82 -0.67 2.90 -12.16
N PHE A 83 -0.82 1.85 -11.37
CA PHE A 83 -1.14 1.97 -9.95
C PHE A 83 0.09 2.34 -9.12
N ALA A 84 1.26 1.88 -9.51
CA ALA A 84 2.50 2.29 -8.86
C ALA A 84 2.73 3.79 -9.05
N GLU A 85 2.39 4.33 -10.21
CA GLU A 85 2.48 5.77 -10.48
C GLU A 85 1.49 6.56 -9.63
N LYS A 86 0.26 6.07 -9.45
CA LYS A 86 -0.74 6.67 -8.56
C LYS A 86 -0.27 6.66 -7.11
N TRP A 87 0.31 5.55 -6.68
CA TRP A 87 0.88 5.44 -5.35
C TRP A 87 1.99 6.47 -5.13
N ALA A 88 2.93 6.55 -6.09
CA ALA A 88 4.06 7.46 -5.99
C ALA A 88 3.61 8.92 -5.91
N ALA A 89 2.63 9.31 -6.72
CA ALA A 89 2.08 10.66 -6.71
C ALA A 89 1.42 10.99 -5.37
N THR A 90 0.63 10.05 -4.84
CA THR A 90 -0.07 10.24 -3.57
C THR A 90 0.92 10.26 -2.41
N ALA A 91 1.88 9.35 -2.39
CA ALA A 91 2.89 9.27 -1.34
C ALA A 91 3.81 10.50 -1.33
N HIS A 92 4.07 11.08 -2.50
CA HIS A 92 4.89 12.29 -2.62
C HIS A 92 4.20 13.49 -1.95
N ASP A 93 2.90 13.61 -2.11
CA ASP A 93 2.13 14.73 -1.55
C ASP A 93 2.17 14.78 -0.01
N TRP A 94 2.48 13.69 0.64
CA TRP A 94 2.57 13.65 2.10
C TRP A 94 3.83 14.27 2.67
N ILE A 95 4.83 14.46 1.85
CA ILE A 95 6.13 14.97 2.29
C ILE A 95 6.10 16.51 2.39
N ILE A 96 5.10 17.08 1.82
CA ILE A 96 4.90 18.51 1.79
C ILE A 96 3.88 18.88 2.87
#